data_2dba1348ce6605f2e635eaeae342acb0
#
_entry.id   2dba1348ce6605f2e635eaeae342acb0
#
_cell.length_a   1.000
_cell.length_b   1.000
_cell.length_c   1.000
_cell.angle_alpha   90.00
_cell.angle_beta   90.00
_cell.angle_gamma   90.00
#
_symmetry.space_group_name_H-M   'P 1'
#
loop_
_entity.id
_entity.type
_entity.pdbx_description
1 polymer ?
#
loop_
_entity_poly.entity_id
_entity_poly.type
_entity_poly.pdbx_seq_one_letter_code
_entity_poly.pdbx_strand_id
1 'polypeptide(L)'
;MTIYNFGSIVLDNFYRMPRIPVPGESVRANDVNFGLGGKGANQSIAARKAGSDVVHIGAIGFDGEHILNNLQKLKINTKHIYISSVKTGHANITIDPKGENAITFFAGANDDQALERISLGLESALPKDIFLLQNEVSLVPEAAKIARSKSMMVIYSAAPFSITHLEGVYDFVDLIVVNETEHALLMEEFGSSLNKPLLITKGSKGSSYISATTQINCAAPSVKPVDTTGAGDTYLGYFASYLDQGNAIDASMEIASFASAIQVTRKGTSDAIPSLEKVISFSNKSQVKALIFD
;
A
#
# COMPACT_ATOMS: atom_id res chain seq x y z
N MET A 1 11.62 -12.54 10.16
CA MET A 1 10.40 -13.01 9.47
C MET A 1 10.41 -12.40 8.08
N THR A 2 9.52 -12.82 7.20
CA THR A 2 9.42 -12.34 5.81
C THR A 2 8.05 -11.76 5.57
N ILE A 3 7.97 -10.69 4.80
CA ILE A 3 6.69 -10.13 4.35
C ILE A 3 6.37 -10.69 2.97
N TYR A 4 5.26 -11.39 2.86
CA TYR A 4 4.66 -11.81 1.60
C TYR A 4 3.56 -10.81 1.24
N ASN A 5 3.64 -10.19 0.10
CA ASN A 5 2.63 -9.22 -0.35
C ASN A 5 1.97 -9.73 -1.64
N PHE A 6 0.69 -10.08 -1.53
CA PHE A 6 -0.14 -10.40 -2.69
C PHE A 6 -0.91 -9.16 -3.10
N GLY A 7 -0.52 -8.57 -4.23
CA GLY A 7 -1.10 -7.28 -4.58
C GLY A 7 -0.77 -6.80 -5.99
N SER A 8 -1.34 -5.65 -6.29
CA SER A 8 -1.30 -5.02 -7.60
C SER A 8 0.06 -4.44 -7.96
N ILE A 9 0.34 -4.49 -9.25
CA ILE A 9 1.42 -3.77 -9.93
C ILE A 9 0.78 -2.96 -11.05
N VAL A 10 0.99 -1.64 -11.05
CA VAL A 10 0.33 -0.71 -11.98
C VAL A 10 1.36 0.23 -12.59
N LEU A 11 1.21 0.53 -13.87
CA LEU A 11 1.93 1.61 -14.54
C LEU A 11 1.09 2.88 -14.46
N ASP A 12 1.58 3.89 -13.76
CA ASP A 12 0.92 5.19 -13.67
C ASP A 12 1.43 6.11 -14.80
N ASN A 13 0.53 6.55 -15.66
CA ASN A 13 0.79 7.47 -16.76
C ASN A 13 0.20 8.84 -16.40
N PHE A 14 1.04 9.79 -15.99
CA PHE A 14 0.63 11.13 -15.57
C PHE A 14 0.71 12.10 -16.74
N TYR A 15 -0.45 12.55 -17.24
CA TYR A 15 -0.58 13.55 -18.29
C TYR A 15 -0.88 14.92 -17.68
N ARG A 16 0.06 15.88 -17.79
CA ARG A 16 -0.21 17.26 -17.40
C ARG A 16 -0.90 17.99 -18.55
N MET A 17 -2.13 18.37 -18.29
CA MET A 17 -3.03 18.95 -19.30
C MET A 17 -3.25 20.43 -19.01
N PRO A 18 -3.52 21.29 -20.04
CA PRO A 18 -4.00 22.65 -19.81
C PRO A 18 -5.40 22.68 -19.16
N ARG A 19 -6.18 21.64 -19.36
CA ARG A 19 -7.47 21.32 -18.71
C ARG A 19 -7.83 19.86 -18.97
N ILE A 20 -8.72 19.31 -18.14
CA ILE A 20 -9.28 17.96 -18.36
C ILE A 20 -10.17 18.01 -19.63
N PRO A 21 -10.00 17.08 -20.60
CA PRO A 21 -10.86 17.00 -21.80
C PRO A 21 -12.32 16.73 -21.44
N VAL A 22 -13.23 17.33 -22.17
CA VAL A 22 -14.65 16.96 -22.15
C VAL A 22 -14.96 15.98 -23.28
N PRO A 23 -16.10 15.26 -23.25
CA PRO A 23 -16.47 14.33 -24.31
C PRO A 23 -16.40 14.96 -25.71
N GLY A 24 -15.76 14.26 -26.64
CA GLY A 24 -15.59 14.69 -28.03
C GLY A 24 -14.37 15.59 -28.30
N GLU A 25 -13.57 15.94 -27.28
CA GLU A 25 -12.40 16.77 -27.44
C GLU A 25 -11.08 16.00 -27.55
N SER A 26 -10.15 16.56 -28.33
CA SER A 26 -8.73 16.19 -28.32
C SER A 26 -7.92 17.35 -27.74
N VAL A 27 -7.28 17.13 -26.60
CA VAL A 27 -6.45 18.14 -25.94
C VAL A 27 -5.00 17.64 -25.88
N ARG A 28 -4.07 18.49 -26.33
CA ARG A 28 -2.64 18.17 -26.27
C ARG A 28 -2.13 18.29 -24.84
N ALA A 29 -1.47 17.21 -24.33
CA ALA A 29 -0.78 17.27 -23.05
C ALA A 29 0.45 18.19 -23.12
N ASN A 30 0.74 18.88 -22.03
CA ASN A 30 1.93 19.73 -21.89
C ASN A 30 3.16 18.90 -21.51
N ASP A 31 2.95 17.80 -20.76
CA ASP A 31 3.99 16.92 -20.24
C ASP A 31 3.42 15.54 -19.96
N VAL A 32 4.28 14.52 -19.96
CA VAL A 32 3.94 13.17 -19.57
C VAL A 32 5.04 12.58 -18.70
N ASN A 33 4.66 11.98 -17.59
CA ASN A 33 5.55 11.22 -16.72
C ASN A 33 4.98 9.83 -16.48
N PHE A 34 5.87 8.87 -16.32
CA PHE A 34 5.54 7.48 -16.05
C PHE A 34 6.07 7.09 -14.67
N GLY A 35 5.28 6.36 -13.90
CA GLY A 35 5.66 5.90 -12.58
C GLY A 35 5.26 4.45 -12.35
N LEU A 36 5.91 3.81 -11.39
CA LEU A 36 5.46 2.55 -10.84
C LEU A 36 4.48 2.86 -9.70
N GLY A 37 3.28 2.34 -9.83
CA GLY A 37 2.20 2.40 -8.86
C GLY A 37 1.62 1.02 -8.56
N GLY A 38 0.39 1.01 -8.07
CA GLY A 38 -0.27 -0.15 -7.52
C GLY A 38 0.01 -0.30 -6.03
N LYS A 39 -1.05 -0.51 -5.24
CA LYS A 39 -0.93 -0.60 -3.78
C LYS A 39 0.02 -1.71 -3.35
N GLY A 40 -0.05 -2.87 -4.01
CA GLY A 40 0.84 -3.99 -3.73
C GLY A 40 2.30 -3.63 -3.97
N ALA A 41 2.66 -3.06 -5.11
CA ALA A 41 4.02 -2.66 -5.40
C ALA A 41 4.53 -1.58 -4.43
N ASN A 42 3.72 -0.55 -4.14
CA ASN A 42 4.08 0.51 -3.20
C ASN A 42 4.34 -0.03 -1.79
N GLN A 43 3.46 -0.91 -1.27
CA GLN A 43 3.62 -1.52 0.06
C GLN A 43 4.85 -2.43 0.11
N SER A 44 5.12 -3.21 -0.95
CA SER A 44 6.33 -4.03 -1.04
C SER A 44 7.60 -3.18 -1.03
N ILE A 45 7.63 -2.08 -1.78
CA ILE A 45 8.75 -1.14 -1.82
C ILE A 45 8.96 -0.47 -0.47
N ALA A 46 7.87 -0.05 0.18
CA ALA A 46 7.92 0.58 1.49
C ALA A 46 8.45 -0.39 2.56
N ALA A 47 7.93 -1.61 2.62
CA ALA A 47 8.40 -2.64 3.54
C ALA A 47 9.88 -3.00 3.30
N ARG A 48 10.31 -3.11 2.05
CA ARG A 48 11.71 -3.36 1.71
C ARG A 48 12.63 -2.22 2.11
N LYS A 49 12.23 -0.98 1.86
CA LYS A 49 12.98 0.22 2.27
C LYS A 49 13.03 0.40 3.79
N ALA A 50 12.06 -0.15 4.52
CA ALA A 50 12.02 -0.19 5.98
C ALA A 50 12.88 -1.32 6.59
N GLY A 51 13.42 -2.24 5.76
CA GLY A 51 14.42 -3.23 6.17
C GLY A 51 14.00 -4.69 6.16
N SER A 52 12.73 -5.02 5.88
CA SER A 52 12.27 -6.41 5.81
C SER A 52 12.65 -7.10 4.50
N ASP A 53 12.76 -8.41 4.52
CA ASP A 53 12.74 -9.21 3.32
C ASP A 53 11.31 -9.33 2.79
N VAL A 54 11.15 -9.11 1.48
CA VAL A 54 9.83 -9.03 0.85
C VAL A 54 9.75 -9.96 -0.35
N VAL A 55 8.71 -10.77 -0.38
CA VAL A 55 8.29 -11.59 -1.51
C VAL A 55 7.02 -10.96 -2.10
N HIS A 56 7.08 -10.48 -3.34
CA HIS A 56 5.90 -9.99 -4.03
C HIS A 56 5.26 -11.11 -4.86
N ILE A 57 3.98 -11.35 -4.62
CA ILE A 57 3.12 -12.28 -5.37
C ILE A 57 2.12 -11.45 -6.15
N GLY A 58 2.05 -11.63 -7.47
CA GLY A 58 1.18 -10.83 -8.33
C GLY A 58 1.40 -11.14 -9.78
N ALA A 59 0.95 -10.24 -10.66
CA ALA A 59 1.15 -10.41 -12.09
C ALA A 59 1.43 -9.07 -12.79
N ILE A 60 2.25 -9.14 -13.84
CA ILE A 60 2.46 -8.08 -14.83
C ILE A 60 2.14 -8.63 -16.21
N GLY A 61 1.92 -7.76 -17.16
CA GLY A 61 1.79 -8.15 -18.56
C GLY A 61 3.13 -8.39 -19.24
N PHE A 62 3.07 -8.85 -20.49
CA PHE A 62 4.24 -9.05 -21.36
C PHE A 62 5.04 -7.74 -21.60
N ASP A 63 4.44 -6.59 -21.33
CA ASP A 63 5.02 -5.24 -21.46
C ASP A 63 5.68 -4.74 -20.15
N GLY A 64 5.65 -5.54 -19.07
CA GLY A 64 6.06 -5.14 -17.72
C GLY A 64 7.49 -5.54 -17.31
N GLU A 65 8.35 -6.06 -18.19
CA GLU A 65 9.69 -6.55 -17.84
C GLU A 65 10.54 -5.50 -17.10
N HIS A 66 10.44 -4.23 -17.50
CA HIS A 66 11.18 -3.14 -16.86
C HIS A 66 10.78 -2.94 -15.38
N ILE A 67 9.55 -3.32 -15.00
CA ILE A 67 9.04 -3.27 -13.62
C ILE A 67 9.78 -4.31 -12.78
N LEU A 68 9.89 -5.55 -13.28
CA LEU A 68 10.64 -6.61 -12.59
C LEU A 68 12.05 -6.16 -12.27
N ASN A 69 12.73 -5.58 -13.27
CA ASN A 69 14.08 -5.05 -13.11
C ASN A 69 14.16 -3.97 -12.01
N ASN A 70 13.16 -3.10 -11.92
CA ASN A 70 13.11 -2.07 -10.88
C ASN A 70 12.89 -2.66 -9.48
N LEU A 71 11.96 -3.61 -9.31
CA LEU A 71 11.71 -4.28 -8.04
C LEU A 71 12.93 -5.11 -7.60
N GLN A 72 13.61 -5.80 -8.53
CA GLN A 72 14.83 -6.57 -8.26
C GLN A 72 16.00 -5.68 -7.81
N LYS A 73 16.17 -4.50 -8.40
CA LYS A 73 17.16 -3.51 -7.94
C LYS A 73 16.94 -3.09 -6.49
N LEU A 74 15.68 -3.07 -6.04
CA LEU A 74 15.30 -2.83 -4.65
C LEU A 74 15.44 -4.08 -3.78
N LYS A 75 15.90 -5.22 -4.33
CA LYS A 75 16.04 -6.50 -3.64
C LYS A 75 14.70 -7.07 -3.13
N ILE A 76 13.62 -6.81 -3.83
CA ILE A 76 12.33 -7.49 -3.64
C ILE A 76 12.40 -8.82 -4.38
N ASN A 77 11.96 -9.90 -3.74
CA ASN A 77 11.86 -11.20 -4.41
C ASN A 77 10.67 -11.19 -5.37
N THR A 78 10.97 -11.24 -6.67
CA THR A 78 10.00 -11.20 -7.78
C THR A 78 9.72 -12.55 -8.41
N LYS A 79 10.22 -13.65 -7.82
CA LYS A 79 10.09 -15.02 -8.38
C LYS A 79 8.64 -15.42 -8.60
N HIS A 80 7.73 -14.86 -7.81
CA HIS A 80 6.30 -15.17 -7.84
C HIS A 80 5.45 -14.07 -8.50
N ILE A 81 6.08 -13.19 -9.27
CA ILE A 81 5.38 -12.28 -10.19
C ILE A 81 5.22 -13.01 -11.52
N TYR A 82 3.98 -13.30 -11.89
CA TYR A 82 3.65 -13.96 -13.15
C TYR A 82 3.66 -12.97 -14.31
N ILE A 83 4.15 -13.43 -15.47
CA ILE A 83 4.07 -12.66 -16.72
C ILE A 83 2.86 -13.16 -17.50
N SER A 84 1.81 -12.35 -17.52
CA SER A 84 0.55 -12.62 -18.21
C SER A 84 0.66 -12.31 -19.71
N SER A 85 -0.20 -12.95 -20.51
CA SER A 85 -0.46 -12.56 -21.90
C SER A 85 -1.33 -11.30 -22.03
N VAL A 86 -1.94 -10.84 -20.95
CA VAL A 86 -2.65 -9.56 -20.87
C VAL A 86 -1.66 -8.45 -20.56
N LYS A 87 -1.95 -7.21 -20.94
CA LYS A 87 -1.12 -6.04 -20.60
C LYS A 87 -1.05 -5.82 -19.09
N THR A 88 0.05 -5.23 -18.65
CA THR A 88 0.19 -4.75 -17.27
C THR A 88 -0.93 -3.80 -16.91
N GLY A 89 -1.43 -3.90 -15.67
CA GLY A 89 -2.37 -2.94 -15.13
C GLY A 89 -1.82 -1.53 -15.23
N HIS A 90 -2.65 -0.56 -15.62
CA HIS A 90 -2.20 0.81 -15.76
C HIS A 90 -3.29 1.83 -15.42
N ALA A 91 -2.86 3.00 -14.97
CA ALA A 91 -3.72 4.16 -14.77
C ALA A 91 -3.28 5.30 -15.69
N ASN A 92 -4.24 5.89 -16.42
CA ASN A 92 -4.03 7.14 -17.14
C ASN A 92 -4.62 8.28 -16.29
N ILE A 93 -3.75 9.13 -15.79
CA ILE A 93 -4.06 10.18 -14.84
C ILE A 93 -3.87 11.52 -15.53
N THR A 94 -4.95 12.19 -15.89
CA THR A 94 -4.92 13.55 -16.42
C THR A 94 -4.98 14.55 -15.27
N ILE A 95 -4.08 15.54 -15.27
CA ILE A 95 -3.97 16.54 -14.19
C ILE A 95 -3.95 17.92 -14.79
N ASP A 96 -4.84 18.80 -14.35
CA ASP A 96 -4.91 20.20 -14.77
C ASP A 96 -3.98 21.11 -13.92
N PRO A 97 -3.80 22.41 -14.27
CA PRO A 97 -2.97 23.33 -13.50
C PRO A 97 -3.48 23.63 -12.09
N LYS A 98 -4.74 23.35 -11.77
CA LYS A 98 -5.32 23.51 -10.44
C LYS A 98 -5.09 22.29 -9.56
N GLY A 99 -4.58 21.18 -10.14
CA GLY A 99 -4.38 19.89 -9.44
C GLY A 99 -5.61 18.99 -9.48
N GLU A 100 -6.69 19.39 -10.18
CA GLU A 100 -7.82 18.48 -10.42
C GLU A 100 -7.38 17.35 -11.33
N ASN A 101 -7.90 16.15 -11.09
CA ASN A 101 -7.54 14.98 -11.86
C ASN A 101 -8.75 14.17 -12.35
N ALA A 102 -8.51 13.43 -13.42
CA ALA A 102 -9.40 12.36 -13.90
C ALA A 102 -8.55 11.13 -14.18
N ILE A 103 -9.02 9.98 -13.69
CA ILE A 103 -8.27 8.72 -13.73
C ILE A 103 -9.07 7.68 -14.50
N THR A 104 -8.42 7.05 -15.49
CA THR A 104 -8.90 5.83 -16.14
C THR A 104 -8.01 4.70 -15.72
N PHE A 105 -8.57 3.69 -15.05
CA PHE A 105 -7.85 2.53 -14.55
C PHE A 105 -8.18 1.28 -15.36
N PHE A 106 -7.17 0.48 -15.67
CA PHE A 106 -7.29 -0.84 -16.29
C PHE A 106 -6.53 -1.85 -15.42
N ALA A 107 -7.23 -2.82 -14.86
CA ALA A 107 -6.63 -3.81 -13.95
C ALA A 107 -5.61 -4.72 -14.69
N GLY A 108 -5.90 -5.11 -15.93
CA GLY A 108 -4.98 -5.89 -16.77
C GLY A 108 -4.54 -7.18 -16.10
N ALA A 109 -3.25 -7.44 -16.07
CA ALA A 109 -2.67 -8.65 -15.47
C ALA A 109 -2.99 -8.80 -13.97
N ASN A 110 -3.38 -7.75 -13.26
CA ASN A 110 -3.78 -7.84 -11.85
C ASN A 110 -5.02 -8.72 -11.64
N ASP A 111 -5.88 -8.87 -12.65
CA ASP A 111 -7.02 -9.77 -12.62
C ASP A 111 -6.67 -11.19 -13.11
N ASP A 112 -5.49 -11.42 -13.70
CA ASP A 112 -5.02 -12.72 -14.15
C ASP A 112 -4.26 -13.46 -13.05
N GLN A 113 -4.94 -13.74 -11.93
CA GLN A 113 -4.38 -14.52 -10.83
C GLN A 113 -4.82 -15.99 -10.91
N ALA A 114 -4.07 -16.88 -10.24
CA ALA A 114 -4.41 -18.29 -10.14
C ALA A 114 -4.04 -18.84 -8.75
N LEU A 115 -4.89 -19.71 -8.20
CA LEU A 115 -4.70 -20.28 -6.85
C LEU A 115 -3.37 -21.03 -6.72
N GLU A 116 -2.98 -21.75 -7.77
CA GLU A 116 -1.75 -22.50 -7.83
C GLU A 116 -0.52 -21.57 -7.70
N ARG A 117 -0.57 -20.40 -8.35
CA ARG A 117 0.51 -19.41 -8.31
C ARG A 117 0.61 -18.76 -6.92
N ILE A 118 -0.53 -18.46 -6.28
CA ILE A 118 -0.60 -17.94 -4.91
C ILE A 118 -0.05 -18.98 -3.94
N SER A 119 -0.49 -20.24 -4.05
CA SER A 119 -0.03 -21.34 -3.20
C SER A 119 1.48 -21.57 -3.34
N LEU A 120 2.02 -21.55 -4.54
CA LEU A 120 3.45 -21.64 -4.81
C LEU A 120 4.21 -20.45 -4.24
N GLY A 121 3.67 -19.24 -4.35
CA GLY A 121 4.25 -18.02 -3.78
C GLY A 121 4.37 -18.08 -2.26
N LEU A 122 3.47 -18.81 -1.59
CA LEU A 122 3.45 -19.01 -0.16
C LEU A 122 4.07 -20.35 0.29
N GLU A 123 4.67 -21.15 -0.60
CA GLU A 123 5.19 -22.47 -0.27
C GLU A 123 6.22 -22.42 0.87
N SER A 124 7.12 -21.45 0.84
CA SER A 124 8.18 -21.24 1.84
C SER A 124 7.78 -20.37 3.02
N ALA A 125 6.51 -19.94 3.09
CA ALA A 125 6.04 -19.10 4.18
C ALA A 125 6.00 -19.89 5.51
N LEU A 126 6.43 -19.24 6.58
CA LEU A 126 6.49 -19.80 7.93
C LEU A 126 5.37 -19.20 8.80
N PRO A 127 4.97 -19.90 9.89
CA PRO A 127 4.08 -19.33 10.87
C PRO A 127 4.59 -17.98 11.39
N LYS A 128 3.70 -17.00 11.51
CA LYS A 128 3.95 -15.60 11.89
C LYS A 128 4.62 -14.71 10.84
N ASP A 129 5.06 -15.23 9.69
CA ASP A 129 5.36 -14.34 8.57
C ASP A 129 4.14 -13.45 8.27
N ILE A 130 4.39 -12.25 7.80
CA ILE A 130 3.30 -11.30 7.50
C ILE A 130 2.82 -11.48 6.06
N PHE A 131 1.50 -11.55 5.90
CA PHE A 131 0.85 -11.54 4.59
C PHE A 131 0.05 -10.25 4.41
N LEU A 132 0.46 -9.43 3.43
CA LEU A 132 -0.24 -8.20 3.05
C LEU A 132 -1.12 -8.45 1.84
N LEU A 133 -2.33 -7.90 1.84
CA LEU A 133 -3.25 -7.94 0.70
C LEU A 133 -4.11 -6.68 0.62
N GLN A 134 -4.58 -6.37 -0.60
CA GLN A 134 -5.40 -5.20 -0.92
C GLN A 134 -6.48 -5.60 -1.96
N ASN A 135 -7.37 -4.67 -2.32
CA ASN A 135 -8.50 -4.95 -3.23
C ASN A 135 -8.25 -4.58 -4.70
N GLU A 136 -7.02 -4.68 -5.17
CA GLU A 136 -6.68 -4.33 -6.57
C GLU A 136 -6.28 -5.55 -7.42
N VAL A 137 -6.48 -6.76 -6.90
CA VAL A 137 -6.21 -8.03 -7.60
C VAL A 137 -7.38 -8.98 -7.42
N SER A 138 -7.53 -9.96 -8.31
CA SER A 138 -8.51 -11.02 -8.13
C SER A 138 -8.07 -12.06 -7.08
N LEU A 139 -8.97 -12.91 -6.60
CA LEU A 139 -8.72 -14.01 -5.64
C LEU A 139 -8.20 -13.58 -4.26
N VAL A 140 -8.57 -12.37 -3.80
CA VAL A 140 -8.16 -11.86 -2.48
C VAL A 140 -8.68 -12.72 -1.32
N PRO A 141 -9.95 -13.15 -1.29
CA PRO A 141 -10.45 -14.04 -0.24
C PRO A 141 -9.72 -15.39 -0.17
N GLU A 142 -9.46 -15.98 -1.32
CA GLU A 142 -8.78 -17.27 -1.44
C GLU A 142 -7.32 -17.16 -0.97
N ALA A 143 -6.65 -16.06 -1.33
CA ALA A 143 -5.28 -15.79 -0.88
C ALA A 143 -5.21 -15.63 0.65
N ALA A 144 -6.15 -14.88 1.24
CA ALA A 144 -6.25 -14.73 2.69
C ALA A 144 -6.45 -16.09 3.39
N LYS A 145 -7.32 -16.94 2.86
CA LYS A 145 -7.57 -18.30 3.38
C LYS A 145 -6.31 -19.18 3.31
N ILE A 146 -5.55 -19.12 2.21
CA ILE A 146 -4.29 -19.87 2.07
C ILE A 146 -3.27 -19.38 3.12
N ALA A 147 -3.08 -18.07 3.26
CA ALA A 147 -2.15 -17.51 4.24
C ALA A 147 -2.54 -17.88 5.68
N ARG A 148 -3.84 -17.80 6.01
CA ARG A 148 -4.36 -18.21 7.31
C ARG A 148 -4.09 -19.68 7.62
N SER A 149 -4.24 -20.57 6.63
CA SER A 149 -3.96 -22.01 6.79
C SER A 149 -2.48 -22.31 7.14
N LYS A 150 -1.59 -21.37 6.81
CA LYS A 150 -0.15 -21.42 7.14
C LYS A 150 0.20 -20.72 8.45
N SER A 151 -0.79 -20.24 9.20
CA SER A 151 -0.62 -19.50 10.46
C SER A 151 0.18 -18.19 10.29
N MET A 152 0.10 -17.57 9.11
CA MET A 152 0.66 -16.24 8.86
C MET A 152 -0.16 -15.16 9.56
N MET A 153 0.45 -14.00 9.85
CA MET A 153 -0.27 -12.80 10.26
C MET A 153 -0.83 -12.09 9.02
N VAL A 154 -2.14 -12.11 8.87
CA VAL A 154 -2.82 -11.55 7.68
C VAL A 154 -3.25 -10.11 7.96
N ILE A 155 -2.66 -9.15 7.24
CA ILE A 155 -2.98 -7.72 7.31
C ILE A 155 -3.65 -7.31 6.00
N TYR A 156 -4.90 -6.87 6.11
CA TYR A 156 -5.73 -6.51 4.96
C TYR A 156 -5.93 -5.00 4.88
N SER A 157 -5.43 -4.40 3.80
CA SER A 157 -5.75 -3.02 3.44
C SER A 157 -7.06 -3.01 2.65
N ALA A 158 -8.13 -2.53 3.25
CA ALA A 158 -9.46 -2.51 2.62
C ALA A 158 -9.59 -1.40 1.55
N ALA A 159 -8.58 -1.27 0.69
CA ALA A 159 -8.45 -0.22 -0.32
C ALA A 159 -8.26 -0.79 -1.73
N PRO A 160 -9.03 -0.34 -2.75
CA PRO A 160 -10.26 0.44 -2.61
C PRO A 160 -11.30 -0.33 -1.78
N PHE A 161 -12.17 0.38 -1.04
CA PHE A 161 -13.15 -0.27 -0.17
C PHE A 161 -14.15 -1.09 -0.98
N SER A 162 -14.37 -2.32 -0.55
CA SER A 162 -15.35 -3.25 -1.11
C SER A 162 -15.91 -4.12 0.00
N ILE A 163 -17.22 -4.01 0.24
CA ILE A 163 -17.90 -4.80 1.26
C ILE A 163 -17.82 -6.28 0.96
N THR A 164 -18.04 -6.67 -0.30
CA THR A 164 -18.00 -8.07 -0.74
C THR A 164 -16.60 -8.70 -0.53
N HIS A 165 -15.53 -7.96 -0.81
CA HIS A 165 -14.17 -8.45 -0.55
C HIS A 165 -13.92 -8.56 0.96
N LEU A 166 -14.34 -7.55 1.74
CA LEU A 166 -14.17 -7.57 3.18
C LEU A 166 -14.90 -8.75 3.84
N GLU A 167 -16.16 -9.01 3.48
CA GLU A 167 -16.90 -10.19 3.92
C GLU A 167 -16.17 -11.49 3.58
N GLY A 168 -15.61 -11.58 2.37
CA GLY A 168 -14.87 -12.74 1.91
C GLY A 168 -13.55 -13.00 2.67
N VAL A 169 -12.89 -11.95 3.20
CA VAL A 169 -11.62 -12.08 3.94
C VAL A 169 -11.80 -12.06 5.45
N TYR A 170 -12.93 -11.62 5.98
CA TYR A 170 -13.13 -11.25 7.36
C TYR A 170 -12.66 -12.30 8.38
N ASP A 171 -12.97 -13.58 8.15
CA ASP A 171 -12.60 -14.67 9.05
C ASP A 171 -11.09 -14.98 9.03
N PHE A 172 -10.38 -14.57 7.98
CA PHE A 172 -8.99 -14.93 7.74
C PHE A 172 -8.00 -13.83 8.13
N VAL A 173 -8.47 -12.59 8.39
CA VAL A 173 -7.60 -11.45 8.68
C VAL A 173 -7.39 -11.25 10.17
N ASP A 174 -6.19 -10.79 10.54
CA ASP A 174 -5.81 -10.44 11.91
C ASP A 174 -5.86 -8.92 12.16
N LEU A 175 -5.69 -8.12 11.11
CA LEU A 175 -5.73 -6.65 11.16
C LEU A 175 -6.35 -6.09 9.88
N ILE A 176 -7.32 -5.20 10.02
CA ILE A 176 -7.90 -4.44 8.92
C ILE A 176 -7.34 -3.02 8.96
N VAL A 177 -6.84 -2.55 7.80
CA VAL A 177 -6.28 -1.21 7.63
C VAL A 177 -7.19 -0.40 6.73
N VAL A 178 -7.60 0.77 7.19
CA VAL A 178 -8.53 1.68 6.51
C VAL A 178 -8.09 3.13 6.67
N ASN A 179 -8.52 4.01 5.77
CA ASN A 179 -8.49 5.45 5.98
C ASN A 179 -9.80 5.95 6.64
N GLU A 180 -9.94 7.27 6.92
CA GLU A 180 -11.14 7.83 7.57
C GLU A 180 -12.43 7.55 6.77
N THR A 181 -12.37 7.66 5.44
CA THR A 181 -13.53 7.44 4.56
C THR A 181 -13.91 5.95 4.53
N GLU A 182 -12.94 5.08 4.35
CA GLU A 182 -13.14 3.62 4.36
C GLU A 182 -13.62 3.14 5.73
N HIS A 183 -13.11 3.74 6.83
CA HIS A 183 -13.58 3.46 8.18
C HIS A 183 -15.05 3.84 8.36
N ALA A 184 -15.49 4.98 7.83
CA ALA A 184 -16.90 5.37 7.92
C ALA A 184 -17.81 4.36 7.20
N LEU A 185 -17.42 3.92 5.99
CA LEU A 185 -18.13 2.88 5.24
C LEU A 185 -18.15 1.54 5.99
N LEU A 186 -17.01 1.16 6.58
CA LEU A 186 -16.86 -0.04 7.38
C LEU A 186 -17.83 -0.02 8.59
N MET A 187 -17.93 1.10 9.29
CA MET A 187 -18.81 1.26 10.45
C MET A 187 -20.28 1.33 10.08
N GLU A 188 -20.62 1.84 8.90
CA GLU A 188 -21.98 1.82 8.36
C GLU A 188 -22.48 0.39 8.16
N GLU A 189 -21.62 -0.49 7.64
CA GLU A 189 -22.00 -1.87 7.31
C GLU A 189 -21.93 -2.83 8.51
N PHE A 190 -20.85 -2.77 9.28
CA PHE A 190 -20.60 -3.73 10.38
C PHE A 190 -20.97 -3.18 11.75
N GLY A 191 -20.84 -1.88 11.99
CA GLY A 191 -21.17 -1.26 13.27
C GLY A 191 -20.53 -1.97 14.45
N SER A 192 -21.34 -2.33 15.44
CA SER A 192 -20.90 -3.03 16.65
C SER A 192 -20.54 -4.52 16.44
N SER A 193 -20.85 -5.09 15.28
CA SER A 193 -20.49 -6.49 14.97
C SER A 193 -19.00 -6.64 14.60
N LEU A 194 -18.31 -5.54 14.34
CA LEU A 194 -16.89 -5.52 14.02
C LEU A 194 -16.07 -5.90 15.26
N ASN A 195 -15.39 -7.03 15.20
CA ASN A 195 -14.58 -7.57 16.30
C ASN A 195 -13.10 -7.77 15.94
N LYS A 196 -12.67 -7.27 14.77
CA LYS A 196 -11.28 -7.33 14.33
C LYS A 196 -10.51 -6.06 14.72
N PRO A 197 -9.21 -6.19 15.03
CA PRO A 197 -8.35 -5.02 15.19
C PRO A 197 -8.36 -4.13 13.95
N LEU A 198 -8.35 -2.82 14.17
CA LEU A 198 -8.32 -1.78 13.14
C LEU A 198 -7.07 -0.93 13.26
N LEU A 199 -6.47 -0.61 12.12
CA LEU A 199 -5.50 0.47 11.96
C LEU A 199 -6.10 1.53 11.04
N ILE A 200 -6.40 2.70 11.60
CA ILE A 200 -7.10 3.79 10.89
C ILE A 200 -6.10 4.90 10.62
N THR A 201 -5.81 5.17 9.35
CA THR A 201 -5.00 6.33 8.93
C THR A 201 -5.89 7.55 8.73
N LYS A 202 -5.46 8.71 9.26
CA LYS A 202 -6.25 9.95 9.31
C LYS A 202 -5.53 11.14 8.68
N GLY A 203 -4.62 10.88 7.74
CA GLY A 203 -3.83 11.89 7.08
C GLY A 203 -3.04 12.75 8.08
N SER A 204 -3.19 14.08 8.02
CA SER A 204 -2.51 15.02 8.92
C SER A 204 -2.92 14.90 10.39
N LYS A 205 -4.00 14.20 10.71
CA LYS A 205 -4.45 13.93 12.08
C LYS A 205 -3.74 12.71 12.69
N GLY A 206 -2.91 12.01 11.92
CA GLY A 206 -2.18 10.82 12.38
C GLY A 206 -2.91 9.50 12.13
N SER A 207 -2.86 8.60 13.09
CA SER A 207 -3.46 7.27 12.99
C SER A 207 -3.94 6.75 14.35
N SER A 208 -4.81 5.73 14.31
CA SER A 208 -5.29 5.04 15.51
C SER A 208 -5.27 3.54 15.28
N TYR A 209 -4.78 2.79 16.25
CA TYR A 209 -4.97 1.36 16.35
C TYR A 209 -6.03 1.07 17.40
N ILE A 210 -7.00 0.22 17.09
CA ILE A 210 -8.12 -0.13 17.97
C ILE A 210 -8.29 -1.65 17.95
N SER A 211 -8.27 -2.26 19.12
CA SER A 211 -8.61 -3.67 19.33
C SER A 211 -9.57 -3.82 20.52
N ALA A 212 -9.99 -5.03 20.85
CA ALA A 212 -10.85 -5.29 22.00
C ALA A 212 -10.26 -4.82 23.34
N THR A 213 -8.95 -4.77 23.46
CA THR A 213 -8.23 -4.50 24.73
C THR A 213 -7.33 -3.28 24.68
N THR A 214 -7.07 -2.71 23.49
CA THR A 214 -6.03 -1.70 23.32
C THR A 214 -6.47 -0.64 22.33
N GLN A 215 -6.26 0.63 22.70
CA GLN A 215 -6.38 1.76 21.80
C GLN A 215 -5.10 2.59 21.86
N ILE A 216 -4.48 2.82 20.71
CA ILE A 216 -3.27 3.61 20.55
C ILE A 216 -3.55 4.72 19.52
N ASN A 217 -3.15 5.94 19.83
CA ASN A 217 -3.20 7.05 18.88
C ASN A 217 -1.77 7.54 18.62
N CYS A 218 -1.45 7.78 17.35
CA CYS A 218 -0.18 8.30 16.90
C CYS A 218 -0.41 9.58 16.11
N ALA A 219 0.19 10.69 16.53
CA ALA A 219 0.10 11.98 15.83
C ALA A 219 0.92 11.96 14.54
N ALA A 220 0.47 12.67 13.51
CA ALA A 220 1.26 12.87 12.31
C ALA A 220 2.28 14.01 12.50
N PRO A 221 3.52 13.85 12.00
CA PRO A 221 4.46 14.96 11.92
C PRO A 221 3.92 16.09 11.03
N SER A 222 4.09 17.34 11.47
CA SER A 222 3.64 18.49 10.69
C SER A 222 4.58 18.73 9.50
N VAL A 223 4.05 18.60 8.29
CA VAL A 223 4.77 18.83 7.03
C VAL A 223 3.88 19.57 6.03
N LYS A 224 4.49 20.22 5.04
CA LYS A 224 3.75 20.82 3.92
C LYS A 224 3.62 19.77 2.80
N PRO A 225 2.43 19.24 2.52
CA PRO A 225 2.26 18.21 1.49
C PRO A 225 2.44 18.80 0.08
N VAL A 226 3.01 17.99 -0.80
CA VAL A 226 3.18 18.26 -2.23
C VAL A 226 2.34 17.27 -3.05
N ASP A 227 2.34 15.99 -2.63
CA ASP A 227 1.58 14.91 -3.26
C ASP A 227 1.28 13.85 -2.20
N THR A 228 0.01 13.51 -2.01
CA THR A 228 -0.43 12.54 -1.00
C THR A 228 -0.63 11.13 -1.55
N THR A 229 -0.39 10.93 -2.85
CA THR A 229 -0.56 9.63 -3.51
C THR A 229 0.41 8.60 -2.93
N GLY A 230 -0.09 7.41 -2.56
CA GLY A 230 0.72 6.33 -2.00
C GLY A 230 1.16 6.52 -0.54
N ALA A 231 0.69 7.58 0.14
CA ALA A 231 1.02 7.82 1.56
C ALA A 231 0.53 6.69 2.48
N GLY A 232 -0.67 6.16 2.24
CA GLY A 232 -1.22 5.01 2.96
C GLY A 232 -0.43 3.74 2.72
N ASP A 233 0.03 3.50 1.49
CA ASP A 233 0.86 2.33 1.15
C ASP A 233 2.23 2.42 1.83
N THR A 234 2.84 3.61 1.83
CA THR A 234 4.10 3.86 2.54
C THR A 234 3.93 3.63 4.04
N TYR A 235 2.84 4.14 4.62
CA TYR A 235 2.51 3.91 6.02
C TYR A 235 2.41 2.42 6.32
N LEU A 236 1.59 1.68 5.55
CA LEU A 236 1.37 0.25 5.81
C LEU A 236 2.64 -0.58 5.60
N GLY A 237 3.42 -0.32 4.56
CA GLY A 237 4.67 -1.05 4.32
C GLY A 237 5.69 -0.86 5.44
N TYR A 238 5.86 0.37 5.96
CA TYR A 238 6.71 0.66 7.11
C TYR A 238 6.18 0.05 8.40
N PHE A 239 4.88 0.16 8.66
CA PHE A 239 4.22 -0.44 9.81
C PHE A 239 4.41 -1.96 9.84
N ALA A 240 4.12 -2.63 8.73
CA ALA A 240 4.27 -4.09 8.63
C ALA A 240 5.73 -4.52 8.79
N SER A 241 6.68 -3.75 8.22
CA SER A 241 8.11 -4.05 8.36
C SER A 241 8.60 -3.96 9.81
N TYR A 242 8.14 -2.99 10.57
CA TYR A 242 8.53 -2.87 11.97
C TYR A 242 7.89 -3.95 12.85
N LEU A 243 6.65 -4.35 12.56
CA LEU A 243 6.05 -5.54 13.19
C LEU A 243 6.83 -6.82 12.87
N ASP A 244 7.23 -7.00 11.60
CA ASP A 244 8.06 -8.12 11.13
C ASP A 244 9.38 -8.23 11.89
N GLN A 245 9.96 -7.09 12.27
CA GLN A 245 11.19 -6.98 13.06
C GLN A 245 10.95 -7.16 14.58
N GLY A 246 9.72 -7.41 15.02
CA GLY A 246 9.37 -7.66 16.42
C GLY A 246 9.13 -6.40 17.26
N ASN A 247 8.96 -5.23 16.65
CA ASN A 247 8.64 -3.99 17.35
C ASN A 247 7.17 -3.98 17.80
N ALA A 248 6.89 -3.20 18.85
CA ALA A 248 5.54 -2.97 19.34
C ALA A 248 4.70 -2.14 18.34
N ILE A 249 3.37 -2.21 18.46
CA ILE A 249 2.41 -1.54 17.56
C ILE A 249 2.63 -0.02 17.55
N ASP A 250 2.80 0.60 18.70
CA ASP A 250 3.03 2.04 18.85
C ASP A 250 4.31 2.50 18.15
N ALA A 251 5.43 1.80 18.34
CA ALA A 251 6.68 2.08 17.63
C ALA A 251 6.54 1.87 16.11
N SER A 252 5.79 0.85 15.69
CA SER A 252 5.51 0.59 14.27
C SER A 252 4.64 1.68 13.65
N MET A 253 3.66 2.21 14.39
CA MET A 253 2.85 3.36 13.97
C MET A 253 3.68 4.64 13.86
N GLU A 254 4.56 4.89 14.81
CA GLU A 254 5.41 6.09 14.84
C GLU A 254 6.32 6.16 13.62
N ILE A 255 7.09 5.10 13.33
CA ILE A 255 7.98 5.08 12.18
C ILE A 255 7.24 5.15 10.86
N ALA A 256 6.07 4.50 10.76
CA ALA A 256 5.19 4.56 9.60
C ALA A 256 4.68 5.99 9.36
N SER A 257 4.34 6.70 10.43
CA SER A 257 3.90 8.10 10.40
C SER A 257 5.01 9.02 9.87
N PHE A 258 6.26 8.86 10.34
CA PHE A 258 7.40 9.61 9.82
C PHE A 258 7.68 9.29 8.34
N ALA A 259 7.62 8.04 7.94
CA ALA A 259 7.83 7.63 6.55
C ALA A 259 6.79 8.24 5.62
N SER A 260 5.52 8.16 5.98
CA SER A 260 4.40 8.74 5.24
C SER A 260 4.51 10.28 5.17
N ALA A 261 4.90 10.94 6.27
CA ALA A 261 5.12 12.38 6.29
C ALA A 261 6.23 12.83 5.32
N ILE A 262 7.32 12.07 5.19
CA ILE A 262 8.36 12.36 4.20
C ILE A 262 7.84 12.12 2.78
N GLN A 263 7.11 11.02 2.56
CA GLN A 263 6.51 10.70 1.27
C GLN A 263 5.71 11.88 0.72
N VAL A 264 4.76 12.41 1.48
CA VAL A 264 3.85 13.46 1.01
C VAL A 264 4.54 14.79 0.69
N THR A 265 5.80 14.99 1.08
CA THR A 265 6.58 16.17 0.69
C THR A 265 7.23 16.07 -0.69
N ARG A 266 7.03 14.96 -1.41
CA ARG A 266 7.64 14.66 -2.70
C ARG A 266 6.55 14.35 -3.73
N LYS A 267 6.89 14.48 -5.01
CA LYS A 267 6.02 14.06 -6.11
C LYS A 267 6.22 12.57 -6.41
N GLY A 268 5.14 11.91 -6.80
CA GLY A 268 5.15 10.52 -7.24
C GLY A 268 4.78 9.52 -6.15
N THR A 269 4.64 8.27 -6.54
CA THR A 269 4.23 7.13 -5.72
C THR A 269 5.45 6.36 -5.19
N SER A 270 5.86 5.31 -5.87
CA SER A 270 6.96 4.43 -5.46
C SER A 270 8.32 5.13 -5.33
N ASP A 271 8.61 6.12 -6.19
CA ASP A 271 9.86 6.88 -6.18
C ASP A 271 9.94 7.83 -4.97
N ALA A 272 8.80 8.31 -4.50
CA ALA A 272 8.71 9.22 -3.35
C ALA A 272 8.93 8.50 -2.01
N ILE A 273 8.75 7.18 -1.93
CA ILE A 273 8.93 6.38 -0.71
C ILE A 273 10.36 6.59 -0.15
N PRO A 274 10.52 7.05 1.10
CA PRO A 274 11.84 7.31 1.69
C PRO A 274 12.63 6.02 1.97
N SER A 275 13.94 6.11 2.14
CA SER A 275 14.75 5.06 2.75
C SER A 275 14.66 5.14 4.28
N LEU A 276 14.89 4.02 4.98
CA LEU A 276 14.88 3.97 6.44
C LEU A 276 15.82 5.00 7.07
N GLU A 277 17.02 5.18 6.53
CA GLU A 277 17.99 6.17 6.99
C GLU A 277 17.41 7.60 7.00
N LYS A 278 16.68 7.98 5.95
CA LYS A 278 16.00 9.29 5.87
C LYS A 278 14.89 9.41 6.90
N VAL A 279 14.15 8.33 7.16
CA VAL A 279 13.07 8.31 8.16
C VAL A 279 13.64 8.49 9.56
N ILE A 280 14.67 7.73 9.92
CA ILE A 280 15.36 7.85 11.22
C ILE A 280 15.94 9.26 11.41
N SER A 281 16.62 9.80 10.39
CA SER A 281 17.17 11.16 10.46
C SER A 281 16.09 12.24 10.68
N PHE A 282 14.90 12.05 10.06
CA PHE A 282 13.78 12.98 10.21
C PHE A 282 13.12 12.84 11.59
N SER A 283 12.92 11.63 12.09
CA SER A 283 12.40 11.34 13.43
C SER A 283 13.25 12.00 14.52
N ASN A 284 14.56 11.79 14.49
CA ASN A 284 15.49 12.36 15.47
C ASN A 284 15.42 13.90 15.49
N LYS A 285 15.34 14.55 14.32
CA LYS A 285 15.20 16.02 14.24
C LYS A 285 13.86 16.52 14.77
N SER A 286 12.79 15.75 14.61
CA SER A 286 11.44 16.11 15.09
C SER A 286 11.35 15.99 16.61
N GLN A 287 11.94 14.95 17.19
CA GLN A 287 12.02 14.77 18.65
C GLN A 287 12.86 15.86 19.33
N VAL A 288 14.00 16.24 18.74
CA VAL A 288 14.83 17.35 19.26
C VAL A 288 14.07 18.68 19.21
N LYS A 289 13.28 18.95 18.18
CA LYS A 289 12.46 20.17 18.13
C LYS A 289 11.38 20.20 19.21
N ALA A 290 10.71 19.08 19.49
CA ALA A 290 9.71 19.01 20.56
C ALA A 290 10.33 19.35 21.94
N LEU A 291 11.55 18.85 22.23
CA LEU A 291 12.25 19.10 23.49
C LEU A 291 12.76 20.55 23.66
N ILE A 292 12.83 21.37 22.62
CA ILE A 292 13.31 22.74 22.66
C ILE A 292 12.14 23.76 22.88
N PHE A 293 10.90 23.33 22.59
CA PHE A 293 9.70 24.19 22.63
C PHE A 293 8.72 23.84 23.78
N ASP A 294 9.03 22.85 24.61
CA ASP A 294 8.40 22.56 25.91
C ASP A 294 9.26 23.14 27.03
#